data_6086a9ec3e05d0e453b0bca0b7397806
#
_entry.id   6086a9ec3e05d0e453b0bca0b7397806
#
_cell.length_a   1.000
_cell.length_b   1.000
_cell.length_c   1.000
_cell.angle_alpha   90.00
_cell.angle_beta   90.00
_cell.angle_gamma   90.00
#
_symmetry.space_group_name_H-M   'P 1'
#
loop_
_entity.id
_entity.type
_entity.pdbx_description
1 polymer ?
#
loop_
_entity_poly.entity_id
_entity_poly.type
_entity_poly.pdbx_seq_one_letter_code
_entity_poly.pdbx_strand_id
1 'polypeptide(L)'
;MGKMTKTPFSGTMERATNLLEIIHTDVCGPMRVEARGGYRYVVTLTDDLSRYEYVYLMKHKSETFEKFKEFQNEVENQRDRKIKFLRSDRGGEYLSHEFGTHLRKCGIVSQLTPPGTPQRNSVSERRNRTLLDMVRSMMSLTDLPLSIWGYALETAAFTLNRAPSKSDEMTPYELWFGKKPKLSFLKVWGCDAYVKKLQPEKLEPKSEKCVFIGYPKETIGYTFYLRSEGKIFVAKNGSFLEKEFLSREVSGRKVELDEVLPLEPVSSAAQEDVPVVPAPTREEVNDDDQDTSDQAPTEIRRSTRTRSAPDWYGNPVLEIMLLDNGEPSNYEEALVGPDSDKWLEAMKSEIGSMYENKVWTLTDLPDDR
;
A
#
# COMPACT_ATOMS: atom_id res chain seq x y z
N MET A 1 -29.30 -10.40 40.52
CA MET A 1 -29.20 -9.83 39.13
C MET A 1 -28.65 -10.88 38.21
N GLY A 2 -29.47 -11.42 37.30
CA GLY A 2 -29.04 -12.45 36.35
C GLY A 2 -28.08 -11.87 35.31
N LYS A 3 -26.95 -12.52 35.06
CA LYS A 3 -26.07 -12.24 33.91
C LYS A 3 -26.86 -12.47 32.63
N MET A 4 -27.16 -11.43 31.88
CA MET A 4 -27.68 -11.59 30.52
C MET A 4 -26.58 -12.23 29.66
N THR A 5 -26.79 -13.47 29.24
CA THR A 5 -25.95 -14.12 28.25
C THR A 5 -26.18 -13.44 26.90
N LYS A 6 -25.11 -13.06 26.20
CA LYS A 6 -25.22 -12.55 24.83
C LYS A 6 -25.86 -13.62 23.96
N THR A 7 -27.02 -13.33 23.37
CA THR A 7 -27.62 -14.19 22.36
C THR A 7 -26.68 -14.35 21.19
N PRO A 8 -26.46 -15.58 20.67
CA PRO A 8 -25.67 -15.75 19.47
C PRO A 8 -26.30 -14.99 18.31
N PHE A 9 -25.49 -14.24 17.56
CA PHE A 9 -25.92 -13.48 16.40
C PHE A 9 -26.39 -14.46 15.31
N SER A 10 -27.70 -14.55 15.09
CA SER A 10 -28.33 -15.41 14.09
C SER A 10 -28.63 -14.69 12.75
N GLY A 11 -28.21 -13.44 12.60
CA GLY A 11 -28.42 -12.65 11.38
C GLY A 11 -27.39 -12.99 10.31
N THR A 12 -27.82 -13.58 9.20
CA THR A 12 -27.07 -13.59 7.94
C THR A 12 -26.90 -12.16 7.47
N MET A 13 -25.63 -11.69 7.44
CA MET A 13 -25.32 -10.38 6.84
C MET A 13 -25.54 -10.48 5.33
N GLU A 14 -26.30 -9.54 4.78
CA GLU A 14 -26.42 -9.40 3.33
C GLU A 14 -25.03 -9.13 2.74
N ARG A 15 -24.59 -10.03 1.85
CA ARG A 15 -23.37 -9.86 1.08
C ARG A 15 -23.68 -9.06 -0.20
N ALA A 16 -22.71 -8.28 -0.64
CA ALA A 16 -22.80 -7.62 -1.93
C ALA A 16 -22.94 -8.63 -3.07
N THR A 17 -23.79 -8.34 -4.03
CA THR A 17 -23.97 -9.14 -5.25
C THR A 17 -23.14 -8.57 -6.41
N ASN A 18 -22.72 -7.33 -6.32
CA ASN A 18 -21.95 -6.62 -7.34
C ASN A 18 -20.73 -5.94 -6.73
N LEU A 19 -19.72 -5.70 -7.57
CA LEU A 19 -18.56 -4.88 -7.21
C LEU A 19 -19.00 -3.44 -6.87
N LEU A 20 -18.35 -2.82 -5.90
CA LEU A 20 -18.61 -1.48 -5.37
C LEU A 20 -19.99 -1.31 -4.73
N GLU A 21 -20.72 -2.38 -4.51
CA GLU A 21 -22.01 -2.28 -3.82
C GLU A 21 -21.84 -1.94 -2.34
N ILE A 22 -20.93 -2.63 -1.66
CA ILE A 22 -20.59 -2.39 -0.25
C ILE A 22 -19.07 -2.29 -0.13
N ILE A 23 -18.58 -1.17 0.40
CA ILE A 23 -17.17 -0.99 0.78
C ILE A 23 -17.07 -1.00 2.29
N HIS A 24 -16.23 -1.87 2.81
CA HIS A 24 -15.85 -1.88 4.22
C HIS A 24 -14.61 -1.01 4.41
N THR A 25 -14.59 -0.20 5.45
CA THR A 25 -13.45 0.62 5.78
C THR A 25 -13.16 0.59 7.28
N ASP A 26 -11.88 0.73 7.61
CA ASP A 26 -11.41 0.76 8.98
C ASP A 26 -10.07 1.52 9.07
N VAL A 27 -9.84 2.21 10.18
CA VAL A 27 -8.61 2.96 10.42
C VAL A 27 -7.86 2.35 11.57
N CYS A 28 -6.65 1.90 11.29
CA CYS A 28 -5.75 1.27 12.24
C CYS A 28 -4.62 2.25 12.64
N GLY A 29 -4.27 2.32 13.91
CA GLY A 29 -3.23 3.18 14.47
C GLY A 29 -3.69 4.13 15.57
N PRO A 30 -2.77 4.91 16.19
CA PRO A 30 -1.40 5.16 15.72
C PRO A 30 -0.47 3.97 15.98
N MET A 31 0.33 3.63 14.98
CA MET A 31 1.37 2.64 15.14
C MET A 31 2.47 3.18 16.05
N ARG A 32 3.05 2.31 16.90
CA ARG A 32 4.13 2.66 17.83
C ARG A 32 5.38 3.20 17.12
N VAL A 33 5.67 2.67 15.94
CA VAL A 33 6.81 3.09 15.11
C VAL A 33 6.31 3.80 13.88
N GLU A 34 6.82 4.99 13.60
CA GLU A 34 6.51 5.71 12.37
C GLU A 34 7.07 4.99 11.15
N ALA A 35 6.24 4.85 10.11
CA ALA A 35 6.73 4.45 8.80
C ALA A 35 7.55 5.56 8.15
N ARG A 36 8.40 5.18 7.22
CA ARG A 36 9.17 6.13 6.43
C ARG A 36 8.21 7.10 5.70
N GLY A 37 8.44 8.39 5.83
CA GLY A 37 7.52 9.43 5.36
C GLY A 37 6.63 10.02 6.47
N GLY A 38 6.78 9.55 7.73
CA GLY A 38 6.08 10.09 8.89
C GLY A 38 4.66 9.52 9.06
N TYR A 39 4.37 8.36 8.48
CA TYR A 39 3.04 7.74 8.56
C TYR A 39 2.89 6.92 9.83
N ARG A 40 1.75 7.09 10.51
CA ARG A 40 1.42 6.37 11.75
C ARG A 40 0.06 5.66 11.70
N TYR A 41 -0.74 5.95 10.69
CA TYR A 41 -2.09 5.40 10.54
C TYR A 41 -2.22 4.72 9.18
N VAL A 42 -3.14 3.79 9.11
CA VAL A 42 -3.50 3.06 7.90
C VAL A 42 -5.02 3.09 7.76
N VAL A 43 -5.54 3.44 6.60
CA VAL A 43 -6.93 3.17 6.26
C VAL A 43 -6.99 2.05 5.25
N THR A 44 -7.85 1.09 5.49
CA THR A 44 -8.17 -0.01 4.58
C THR A 44 -9.55 0.19 3.99
N LEU A 45 -9.69 -0.10 2.70
CA LEU A 45 -10.96 -0.08 1.99
C LEU A 45 -11.09 -1.39 1.22
N THR A 46 -12.08 -2.19 1.59
CA THR A 46 -12.27 -3.56 1.08
C THR A 46 -13.63 -3.70 0.43
N ASP A 47 -13.67 -4.13 -0.82
CA ASP A 47 -14.90 -4.48 -1.51
C ASP A 47 -15.52 -5.77 -0.93
N ASP A 48 -16.80 -5.78 -0.63
CA ASP A 48 -17.44 -6.91 0.03
C ASP A 48 -17.55 -8.14 -0.86
N LEU A 49 -17.77 -7.97 -2.16
CA LEU A 49 -17.91 -9.09 -3.10
C LEU A 49 -16.56 -9.74 -3.37
N SER A 50 -15.60 -8.98 -3.88
CA SER A 50 -14.30 -9.49 -4.33
C SER A 50 -13.30 -9.69 -3.22
N ARG A 51 -13.48 -9.03 -2.09
CA ARG A 51 -12.49 -8.90 -1.02
C ARG A 51 -11.21 -8.20 -1.47
N TYR A 52 -11.23 -7.51 -2.60
CA TYR A 52 -10.11 -6.71 -3.06
C TYR A 52 -9.92 -5.51 -2.14
N GLU A 53 -8.67 -5.29 -1.74
CA GLU A 53 -8.33 -4.34 -0.68
C GLU A 53 -7.39 -3.26 -1.17
N TYR A 54 -7.72 -2.04 -0.84
CA TYR A 54 -6.86 -0.87 -0.97
C TYR A 54 -6.36 -0.44 0.40
N VAL A 55 -5.08 -0.09 0.48
CA VAL A 55 -4.44 0.42 1.71
C VAL A 55 -3.81 1.77 1.43
N TYR A 56 -4.03 2.71 2.34
CA TYR A 56 -3.41 4.03 2.30
C TYR A 56 -2.76 4.35 3.65
N LEU A 57 -1.50 4.79 3.58
CA LEU A 57 -0.78 5.29 4.75
C LEU A 57 -1.16 6.74 5.01
N MET A 58 -1.33 7.09 6.29
CA MET A 58 -1.72 8.43 6.73
C MET A 58 -0.85 8.89 7.90
N LYS A 59 -0.61 10.19 8.00
CA LYS A 59 0.06 10.81 9.14
C LYS A 59 -0.92 11.07 10.29
N HIS A 60 -2.15 11.46 9.94
CA HIS A 60 -3.22 11.79 10.88
C HIS A 60 -4.52 11.08 10.51
N LYS A 61 -5.34 10.71 11.50
CA LYS A 61 -6.68 10.13 11.26
C LYS A 61 -7.59 11.07 10.45
N SER A 62 -7.39 12.37 10.55
CA SER A 62 -8.16 13.37 9.79
C SER A 62 -8.01 13.27 8.27
N GLU A 63 -6.94 12.61 7.78
CA GLU A 63 -6.71 12.40 6.35
C GLU A 63 -7.63 11.31 5.74
N THR A 64 -8.37 10.56 6.57
CA THR A 64 -9.25 9.47 6.13
C THR A 64 -10.23 9.91 5.05
N PHE A 65 -10.81 11.09 5.19
CA PHE A 65 -11.76 11.62 4.21
C PHE A 65 -11.09 11.90 2.86
N GLU A 66 -9.91 12.48 2.84
CA GLU A 66 -9.17 12.72 1.59
C GLU A 66 -8.78 11.40 0.90
N LYS A 67 -8.33 10.41 1.70
CA LYS A 67 -7.99 9.08 1.16
C LYS A 67 -9.22 8.33 0.64
N PHE A 68 -10.39 8.53 1.27
CA PHE A 68 -11.64 8.00 0.74
C PHE A 68 -12.01 8.62 -0.61
N LYS A 69 -11.85 9.94 -0.78
CA LYS A 69 -12.11 10.60 -2.08
C LYS A 69 -11.14 10.14 -3.18
N GLU A 70 -9.86 9.98 -2.83
CA GLU A 70 -8.85 9.42 -3.74
C GLU A 70 -9.27 8.03 -4.21
N PHE A 71 -9.59 7.13 -3.29
CA PHE A 71 -10.08 5.80 -3.56
C PHE A 71 -11.37 5.81 -4.41
N GLN A 72 -12.39 6.60 -3.99
CA GLN A 72 -13.66 6.68 -4.70
C GLN A 72 -13.48 7.07 -6.16
N ASN A 73 -12.70 8.13 -6.42
CA ASN A 73 -12.42 8.59 -7.77
C ASN A 73 -11.72 7.52 -8.61
N GLU A 74 -10.73 6.83 -8.02
CA GLU A 74 -10.00 5.78 -8.69
C GLU A 74 -10.92 4.62 -9.08
N VAL A 75 -11.63 4.04 -8.11
CA VAL A 75 -12.38 2.81 -8.35
C VAL A 75 -13.66 3.03 -9.17
N GLU A 76 -14.34 4.17 -8.99
CA GLU A 76 -15.52 4.49 -9.77
C GLU A 76 -15.20 4.72 -11.24
N ASN A 77 -14.06 5.39 -11.54
CA ASN A 77 -13.59 5.58 -12.91
C ASN A 77 -13.11 4.28 -13.56
N GLN A 78 -12.38 3.43 -12.79
CA GLN A 78 -11.88 2.17 -13.32
C GLN A 78 -12.97 1.13 -13.59
N ARG A 79 -14.06 1.17 -12.84
CA ARG A 79 -15.12 0.17 -12.90
C ARG A 79 -16.38 0.63 -13.61
N ASP A 80 -16.48 1.91 -13.94
CA ASP A 80 -17.68 2.54 -14.45
C ASP A 80 -18.91 2.20 -13.58
N ARG A 81 -18.71 2.22 -12.26
CA ARG A 81 -19.73 1.90 -11.25
C ARG A 81 -19.61 2.86 -10.08
N LYS A 82 -20.71 3.02 -9.34
CA LYS A 82 -20.76 3.87 -8.15
C LYS A 82 -20.80 3.04 -6.88
N ILE A 83 -20.14 3.54 -5.84
CA ILE A 83 -20.24 2.99 -4.48
C ILE A 83 -21.65 3.26 -3.98
N LYS A 84 -22.33 2.22 -3.43
CA LYS A 84 -23.69 2.36 -2.89
C LYS A 84 -23.66 2.50 -1.36
N PHE A 85 -22.91 1.66 -0.68
CA PHE A 85 -22.84 1.60 0.77
C PHE A 85 -21.41 1.68 1.25
N LEU A 86 -21.16 2.53 2.26
CA LEU A 86 -19.90 2.58 3.01
C LEU A 86 -20.16 2.04 4.40
N ARG A 87 -19.49 0.95 4.76
CA ARG A 87 -19.60 0.32 6.07
C ARG A 87 -18.34 0.60 6.88
N SER A 88 -18.49 1.25 8.03
CA SER A 88 -17.40 1.60 8.94
C SER A 88 -17.79 1.38 10.39
N ASP A 89 -16.85 1.51 11.29
CA ASP A 89 -17.11 1.72 12.70
C ASP A 89 -17.63 3.14 12.96
N ARG A 90 -17.73 3.51 14.25
CA ARG A 90 -18.14 4.85 14.69
C ARG A 90 -16.95 5.75 15.01
N GLY A 91 -15.82 5.56 14.39
CA GLY A 91 -14.69 6.46 14.55
C GLY A 91 -15.06 7.91 14.23
N GLY A 92 -14.48 8.85 14.96
CA GLY A 92 -14.74 10.28 14.79
C GLY A 92 -14.44 10.78 13.37
N GLU A 93 -13.51 10.13 12.68
CA GLU A 93 -13.14 10.38 11.30
C GLU A 93 -14.32 10.20 10.32
N TYR A 94 -15.17 9.17 10.55
CA TYR A 94 -16.35 8.89 9.72
C TYR A 94 -17.58 9.71 10.10
N LEU A 95 -17.58 10.26 11.30
CA LEU A 95 -18.70 11.08 11.81
C LEU A 95 -18.54 12.57 11.50
N SER A 96 -17.46 12.97 10.84
CA SER A 96 -17.23 14.36 10.49
C SER A 96 -18.33 14.89 9.56
N HIS A 97 -18.71 16.16 9.74
CA HIS A 97 -19.75 16.81 8.94
C HIS A 97 -19.41 16.81 7.45
N GLU A 98 -18.14 17.03 7.13
CA GLU A 98 -17.64 17.07 5.75
C GLU A 98 -17.80 15.72 5.06
N PHE A 99 -17.37 14.63 5.74
CA PHE A 99 -17.49 13.28 5.22
C PHE A 99 -18.97 12.90 5.00
N GLY A 100 -19.82 13.12 6.00
CA GLY A 100 -21.25 12.83 5.88
C GLY A 100 -21.94 13.64 4.78
N THR A 101 -21.54 14.90 4.57
CA THR A 101 -22.06 15.74 3.49
C THR A 101 -21.62 15.23 2.12
N HIS A 102 -20.37 14.81 1.98
CA HIS A 102 -19.86 14.22 0.75
C HIS A 102 -20.60 12.93 0.38
N LEU A 103 -20.77 12.00 1.34
CA LEU A 103 -21.49 10.75 1.11
C LEU A 103 -22.92 11.02 0.61
N ARG A 104 -23.65 11.95 1.27
CA ARG A 104 -25.00 12.34 0.83
C ARG A 104 -25.01 12.93 -0.56
N LYS A 105 -24.05 13.79 -0.91
CA LYS A 105 -23.89 14.39 -2.24
C LYS A 105 -23.65 13.34 -3.32
N CYS A 106 -22.87 12.31 -3.00
CA CYS A 106 -22.57 11.20 -3.91
C CYS A 106 -23.66 10.10 -3.90
N GLY A 107 -24.68 10.20 -3.05
CA GLY A 107 -25.72 9.18 -2.92
C GLY A 107 -25.24 7.89 -2.24
N ILE A 108 -24.15 7.96 -1.47
CA ILE A 108 -23.59 6.81 -0.74
C ILE A 108 -24.24 6.73 0.63
N VAL A 109 -24.79 5.57 0.97
CA VAL A 109 -25.41 5.32 2.27
C VAL A 109 -24.34 4.87 3.27
N SER A 110 -24.16 5.64 4.35
CA SER A 110 -23.29 5.25 5.46
C SER A 110 -23.97 4.20 6.33
N GLN A 111 -23.34 3.06 6.51
CA GLN A 111 -23.76 1.97 7.40
C GLN A 111 -22.80 1.87 8.58
N LEU A 112 -23.10 2.62 9.66
CA LEU A 112 -22.30 2.58 10.88
C LEU A 112 -22.62 1.34 11.70
N THR A 113 -21.59 0.71 12.25
CA THR A 113 -21.73 -0.44 13.14
C THR A 113 -22.45 -0.01 14.43
N PRO A 114 -23.54 -0.67 14.86
CA PRO A 114 -24.21 -0.34 16.11
C PRO A 114 -23.28 -0.53 17.32
N PRO A 115 -23.43 0.26 18.38
CA PRO A 115 -22.67 0.10 19.62
C PRO A 115 -22.81 -1.33 20.16
N GLY A 116 -21.72 -1.94 20.58
CA GLY A 116 -21.72 -3.30 21.17
C GLY A 116 -21.86 -4.45 20.17
N THR A 117 -21.86 -4.20 18.87
CA THR A 117 -21.87 -5.23 17.83
C THR A 117 -20.67 -5.10 16.85
N PRO A 118 -19.44 -5.34 17.33
CA PRO A 118 -18.24 -5.24 16.48
C PRO A 118 -18.28 -6.21 15.29
N GLN A 119 -19.10 -7.26 15.38
CA GLN A 119 -19.24 -8.30 14.36
C GLN A 119 -19.63 -7.76 12.97
N ARG A 120 -20.26 -6.60 12.87
CA ARG A 120 -20.65 -6.01 11.58
C ARG A 120 -19.48 -5.37 10.81
N ASN A 121 -18.38 -5.01 11.47
CA ASN A 121 -17.13 -4.56 10.83
C ASN A 121 -16.06 -5.67 10.79
N SER A 122 -16.43 -6.89 11.14
CA SER A 122 -15.51 -8.03 11.24
C SER A 122 -14.73 -8.34 9.96
N VAL A 123 -15.19 -7.87 8.82
CA VAL A 123 -14.48 -8.02 7.53
C VAL A 123 -13.21 -7.18 7.55
N SER A 124 -13.31 -5.87 7.79
CA SER A 124 -12.16 -4.97 7.86
C SER A 124 -11.24 -5.31 9.03
N GLU A 125 -11.80 -5.56 10.22
CA GLU A 125 -11.00 -5.91 11.40
C GLU A 125 -10.16 -7.18 11.17
N ARG A 126 -10.77 -8.22 10.59
CA ARG A 126 -10.07 -9.47 10.27
C ARG A 126 -9.00 -9.24 9.21
N ARG A 127 -9.30 -8.41 8.23
CA ARG A 127 -8.37 -8.08 7.15
C ARG A 127 -7.17 -7.31 7.70
N ASN A 128 -7.40 -6.28 8.51
CA ASN A 128 -6.35 -5.52 9.19
C ASN A 128 -5.45 -6.41 10.04
N ARG A 129 -6.05 -7.33 10.81
CA ARG A 129 -5.27 -8.31 11.59
C ARG A 129 -4.40 -9.18 10.68
N THR A 130 -4.96 -9.72 9.59
CA THR A 130 -4.19 -10.54 8.64
C THR A 130 -3.04 -9.76 8.01
N LEU A 131 -3.28 -8.50 7.61
CA LEU A 131 -2.24 -7.63 7.05
C LEU A 131 -1.11 -7.38 8.06
N LEU A 132 -1.44 -7.02 9.29
CA LEU A 132 -0.45 -6.77 10.34
C LEU A 132 0.34 -8.04 10.70
N ASP A 133 -0.30 -9.21 10.73
CA ASP A 133 0.39 -10.48 10.97
C ASP A 133 1.35 -10.82 9.81
N MET A 134 0.95 -10.56 8.57
CA MET A 134 1.85 -10.69 7.41
C MET A 134 3.03 -9.73 7.52
N VAL A 135 2.80 -8.45 7.86
CA VAL A 135 3.86 -7.47 8.06
C VAL A 135 4.83 -7.91 9.14
N ARG A 136 4.33 -8.35 10.31
CA ARG A 136 5.16 -8.87 11.40
C ARG A 136 6.02 -10.05 10.93
N SER A 137 5.41 -11.00 10.20
CA SER A 137 6.13 -12.13 9.63
C SER A 137 7.19 -11.71 8.62
N MET A 138 6.87 -10.83 7.68
CA MET A 138 7.81 -10.32 6.68
C MET A 138 8.98 -9.58 7.35
N MET A 139 8.70 -8.71 8.32
CA MET A 139 9.71 -7.94 9.04
C MET A 139 10.60 -8.80 9.94
N SER A 140 10.05 -9.87 10.54
CA SER A 140 10.81 -10.78 11.41
C SER A 140 11.87 -11.59 10.66
N LEU A 141 11.67 -11.81 9.36
CA LEU A 141 12.62 -12.52 8.49
C LEU A 141 13.79 -11.64 8.01
N THR A 142 13.81 -10.36 8.35
CA THR A 142 14.79 -9.40 7.84
C THR A 142 15.37 -8.53 8.95
N ASP A 143 16.56 -7.97 8.70
CA ASP A 143 17.20 -6.97 9.56
C ASP A 143 16.90 -5.53 9.09
N LEU A 144 15.81 -5.33 8.31
CA LEU A 144 15.42 -4.02 7.83
C LEU A 144 14.95 -3.12 8.99
N PRO A 145 15.16 -1.80 8.89
CA PRO A 145 14.62 -0.85 9.87
C PRO A 145 13.10 -0.98 10.01
N LEU A 146 12.59 -0.91 11.25
CA LEU A 146 11.14 -0.99 11.49
C LEU A 146 10.35 0.08 10.73
N SER A 147 10.92 1.25 10.46
CA SER A 147 10.29 2.31 9.67
C SER A 147 9.92 1.93 8.23
N ILE A 148 10.37 0.77 7.74
CA ILE A 148 10.02 0.24 6.41
C ILE A 148 8.70 -0.56 6.44
N TRP A 149 8.05 -0.71 7.60
CA TRP A 149 6.81 -1.48 7.73
C TRP A 149 5.69 -1.02 6.75
N GLY A 150 5.67 0.25 6.37
CA GLY A 150 4.70 0.75 5.39
C GLY A 150 4.82 0.06 4.02
N TYR A 151 6.04 -0.16 3.53
CA TYR A 151 6.30 -0.91 2.30
C TYR A 151 5.95 -2.40 2.45
N ALA A 152 6.21 -2.98 3.62
CA ALA A 152 5.79 -4.34 3.91
C ALA A 152 4.26 -4.46 3.88
N LEU A 153 3.53 -3.48 4.43
CA LEU A 153 2.07 -3.45 4.43
C LEU A 153 1.49 -3.35 3.01
N GLU A 154 2.00 -2.44 2.20
CA GLU A 154 1.57 -2.31 0.80
C GLU A 154 1.85 -3.60 0.01
N THR A 155 3.00 -4.24 0.25
CA THR A 155 3.32 -5.54 -0.38
C THR A 155 2.44 -6.66 0.14
N ALA A 156 2.10 -6.66 1.43
CA ALA A 156 1.18 -7.63 2.02
C ALA A 156 -0.21 -7.53 1.38
N ALA A 157 -0.76 -6.32 1.25
CA ALA A 157 -2.03 -6.08 0.58
C ALA A 157 -1.99 -6.50 -0.90
N PHE A 158 -0.91 -6.15 -1.60
CA PHE A 158 -0.68 -6.53 -2.99
C PHE A 158 -0.68 -8.05 -3.18
N THR A 159 0.02 -8.78 -2.30
CA THR A 159 0.10 -10.24 -2.32
C THR A 159 -1.24 -10.87 -1.93
N LEU A 160 -1.88 -10.35 -0.90
CA LEU A 160 -3.15 -10.87 -0.38
C LEU A 160 -4.28 -10.74 -1.41
N ASN A 161 -4.27 -9.67 -2.21
CA ASN A 161 -5.20 -9.51 -3.33
C ASN A 161 -5.01 -10.56 -4.43
N ARG A 162 -3.82 -11.16 -4.56
CA ARG A 162 -3.47 -12.15 -5.58
C ARG A 162 -3.44 -13.58 -5.06
N ALA A 163 -3.59 -13.78 -3.77
CA ALA A 163 -3.66 -15.10 -3.15
C ALA A 163 -5.11 -15.59 -3.11
N PRO A 164 -5.38 -16.88 -3.42
CA PRO A 164 -6.71 -17.44 -3.27
C PRO A 164 -7.10 -17.50 -1.78
N SER A 165 -8.37 -17.30 -1.51
CA SER A 165 -8.95 -17.45 -0.16
C SER A 165 -9.38 -18.91 0.06
N LYS A 166 -9.49 -19.33 1.34
CA LYS A 166 -10.02 -20.67 1.66
C LYS A 166 -11.51 -20.82 1.32
N SER A 167 -12.24 -19.72 1.23
CA SER A 167 -13.68 -19.67 0.97
C SER A 167 -14.04 -19.52 -0.50
N ASP A 168 -13.12 -19.01 -1.30
CA ASP A 168 -13.38 -18.69 -2.70
C ASP A 168 -12.24 -19.23 -3.58
N GLU A 169 -12.58 -19.94 -4.63
CA GLU A 169 -11.61 -20.52 -5.58
C GLU A 169 -10.89 -19.41 -6.39
N MET A 170 -11.60 -18.30 -6.63
CA MET A 170 -11.07 -17.16 -7.35
C MET A 170 -10.34 -16.19 -6.40
N THR A 171 -9.26 -15.61 -6.89
CA THR A 171 -8.53 -14.59 -6.11
C THR A 171 -9.31 -13.27 -6.07
N PRO A 172 -9.11 -12.42 -5.03
CA PRO A 172 -9.66 -11.06 -5.01
C PRO A 172 -9.33 -10.27 -6.29
N TYR A 173 -8.13 -10.42 -6.80
CA TYR A 173 -7.68 -9.80 -8.04
C TYR A 173 -8.51 -10.28 -9.24
N GLU A 174 -8.77 -11.58 -9.34
CA GLU A 174 -9.54 -12.17 -10.43
C GLU A 174 -11.00 -11.70 -10.41
N LEU A 175 -11.62 -11.67 -9.22
CA LEU A 175 -12.96 -11.13 -9.05
C LEU A 175 -13.03 -9.64 -9.40
N TRP A 176 -11.98 -8.87 -9.02
CA TRP A 176 -11.92 -7.44 -9.25
C TRP A 176 -11.63 -7.09 -10.70
N PHE A 177 -10.65 -7.72 -11.35
CA PHE A 177 -10.20 -7.38 -12.71
C PHE A 177 -10.80 -8.27 -13.81
N GLY A 178 -11.45 -9.38 -13.45
CA GLY A 178 -12.00 -10.34 -14.42
C GLY A 178 -10.96 -11.22 -15.09
N LYS A 179 -9.70 -11.21 -14.62
CA LYS A 179 -8.60 -12.00 -15.18
C LYS A 179 -7.68 -12.54 -14.09
N LYS A 180 -7.06 -13.69 -14.35
CA LYS A 180 -6.11 -14.31 -13.41
C LYS A 180 -4.85 -13.47 -13.25
N PRO A 181 -4.35 -13.29 -12.02
CA PRO A 181 -3.10 -12.57 -11.79
C PRO A 181 -1.92 -13.37 -12.30
N LYS A 182 -0.97 -12.72 -12.98
CA LYS A 182 0.35 -13.31 -13.22
C LYS A 182 1.12 -13.32 -11.91
N LEU A 183 1.57 -14.49 -11.48
CA LEU A 183 2.31 -14.63 -10.21
C LEU A 183 3.83 -14.63 -10.41
N SER A 184 4.30 -14.73 -11.64
CA SER A 184 5.74 -14.83 -11.97
C SER A 184 6.57 -13.63 -11.53
N PHE A 185 5.93 -12.45 -11.43
CA PHE A 185 6.62 -11.24 -10.96
C PHE A 185 6.59 -11.07 -9.43
N LEU A 186 5.85 -11.90 -8.70
CA LEU A 186 5.89 -11.89 -7.25
C LEU A 186 7.27 -12.33 -6.76
N LYS A 187 7.81 -11.57 -5.81
CA LYS A 187 9.12 -11.81 -5.21
C LYS A 187 9.00 -11.90 -3.70
N VAL A 188 9.91 -12.66 -3.09
CA VAL A 188 9.98 -12.79 -1.64
C VAL A 188 10.45 -11.47 -1.03
N TRP A 189 9.59 -10.85 -0.25
CA TRP A 189 9.88 -9.57 0.39
C TRP A 189 11.09 -9.67 1.33
N GLY A 190 11.95 -8.68 1.27
CA GLY A 190 13.16 -8.66 2.10
C GLY A 190 14.35 -9.45 1.53
N CYS A 191 14.18 -10.16 0.38
CA CYS A 191 15.30 -10.84 -0.25
C CYS A 191 16.30 -9.85 -0.84
N ASP A 192 17.58 -10.24 -0.82
CA ASP A 192 18.63 -9.51 -1.51
C ASP A 192 18.44 -9.60 -3.03
N ALA A 193 18.78 -8.54 -3.73
CA ALA A 193 18.74 -8.48 -5.19
C ALA A 193 19.90 -7.66 -5.73
N TYR A 194 20.35 -7.97 -6.95
CA TYR A 194 21.29 -7.14 -7.70
C TYR A 194 20.56 -6.33 -8.72
N VAL A 195 20.73 -5.01 -8.67
CA VAL A 195 20.13 -4.05 -9.61
C VAL A 195 21.24 -3.35 -10.38
N LYS A 196 21.05 -3.18 -11.69
CA LYS A 196 22.01 -2.49 -12.55
C LYS A 196 22.09 -1.02 -12.18
N LYS A 197 23.31 -0.50 -11.96
CA LYS A 197 23.56 0.92 -11.78
C LYS A 197 23.28 1.67 -13.07
N LEU A 198 22.65 2.86 -12.97
CA LEU A 198 22.33 3.70 -14.13
C LEU A 198 23.59 4.26 -14.80
N GLN A 199 24.59 4.65 -14.00
CA GLN A 199 25.85 5.26 -14.48
C GLN A 199 27.02 4.66 -13.69
N PRO A 200 27.44 3.43 -13.99
CA PRO A 200 28.61 2.85 -13.34
C PRO A 200 29.90 3.49 -13.90
N GLU A 201 30.86 3.79 -13.06
CA GLU A 201 32.20 4.16 -13.50
C GLU A 201 32.85 2.96 -14.23
N LYS A 202 33.85 3.27 -15.08
CA LYS A 202 34.44 2.27 -16.03
C LYS A 202 35.03 1.04 -15.33
N LEU A 203 35.49 1.16 -14.08
CA LEU A 203 36.09 0.08 -13.28
C LEU A 203 35.20 -0.35 -12.08
N GLU A 204 34.05 0.28 -11.89
CA GLU A 204 33.12 -0.10 -10.82
C GLU A 204 32.23 -1.29 -11.19
N PRO A 205 31.72 -2.01 -10.16
CA PRO A 205 30.70 -3.03 -10.36
C PRO A 205 29.47 -2.42 -11.05
N LYS A 206 29.02 -3.05 -12.14
CA LYS A 206 27.86 -2.58 -12.92
C LYS A 206 26.53 -2.79 -12.22
N SER A 207 26.50 -3.57 -11.16
CA SER A 207 25.30 -3.85 -10.34
C SER A 207 25.57 -3.56 -8.88
N GLU A 208 24.50 -3.22 -8.17
CA GLU A 208 24.52 -2.91 -6.75
C GLU A 208 23.60 -3.87 -5.99
N LYS A 209 24.09 -4.33 -4.83
CA LYS A 209 23.32 -5.21 -3.96
C LYS A 209 22.35 -4.38 -3.12
N CYS A 210 21.06 -4.68 -3.22
CA CYS A 210 19.98 -4.01 -2.52
C CYS A 210 18.97 -5.04 -2.00
N VAL A 211 17.98 -4.59 -1.26
CA VAL A 211 16.92 -5.43 -0.69
C VAL A 211 15.60 -5.08 -1.36
N PHE A 212 14.86 -6.08 -1.80
CA PHE A 212 13.51 -5.90 -2.34
C PHE A 212 12.52 -5.57 -1.21
N ILE A 213 11.80 -4.45 -1.36
CA ILE A 213 10.86 -3.96 -0.35
C ILE A 213 9.44 -3.71 -0.86
N GLY A 214 9.16 -3.88 -2.14
CA GLY A 214 7.79 -3.73 -2.62
C GLY A 214 7.62 -3.43 -4.08
N TYR A 215 6.38 -3.13 -4.44
CA TYR A 215 5.94 -2.81 -5.78
C TYR A 215 5.53 -1.33 -5.83
N PRO A 216 6.08 -0.53 -6.76
CA PRO A 216 5.69 0.87 -6.90
C PRO A 216 4.25 0.97 -7.44
N LYS A 217 3.52 2.02 -7.01
CA LYS A 217 2.15 2.26 -7.50
C LYS A 217 2.12 2.97 -8.85
N GLU A 218 3.09 3.83 -9.11
CA GLU A 218 3.08 4.76 -10.25
C GLU A 218 3.88 4.26 -11.46
N THR A 219 4.72 3.22 -11.27
CA THR A 219 5.61 2.74 -12.32
C THR A 219 5.72 1.22 -12.31
N ILE A 220 6.05 0.64 -13.46
CA ILE A 220 6.32 -0.79 -13.57
C ILE A 220 7.71 -1.09 -13.02
N GLY A 221 7.79 -2.06 -12.11
CA GLY A 221 9.06 -2.52 -11.56
C GLY A 221 8.96 -2.92 -10.09
N TYR A 222 10.07 -2.78 -9.42
CA TYR A 222 10.26 -3.19 -8.04
C TYR A 222 10.88 -2.05 -7.24
N THR A 223 10.46 -1.91 -6.00
CA THR A 223 11.04 -0.96 -5.05
C THR A 223 12.14 -1.63 -4.25
N PHE A 224 13.31 -1.00 -4.23
CA PHE A 224 14.48 -1.51 -3.55
C PHE A 224 14.98 -0.56 -2.47
N TYR A 225 15.56 -1.15 -1.43
CA TYR A 225 16.24 -0.45 -0.36
C TYR A 225 17.74 -0.70 -0.43
N LEU A 226 18.51 0.38 -0.58
CA LEU A 226 19.97 0.34 -0.57
C LEU A 226 20.45 0.52 0.86
N ARG A 227 21.01 -0.54 1.46
CA ARG A 227 21.44 -0.53 2.87
C ARG A 227 22.58 0.44 3.14
N SER A 228 23.51 0.59 2.18
CA SER A 228 24.69 1.45 2.32
C SER A 228 24.34 2.92 2.49
N GLU A 229 23.33 3.40 1.77
CA GLU A 229 22.91 4.80 1.77
C GLU A 229 21.59 5.05 2.52
N GLY A 230 20.91 4.00 2.94
CA GLY A 230 19.57 4.11 3.49
C GLY A 230 18.55 4.64 2.48
N LYS A 231 18.79 4.50 1.18
CA LYS A 231 18.01 5.07 0.08
C LYS A 231 16.99 4.06 -0.45
N ILE A 232 15.84 4.57 -0.88
CA ILE A 232 14.82 3.79 -1.58
C ILE A 232 14.76 4.29 -3.03
N PHE A 233 14.71 3.35 -3.96
CA PHE A 233 14.61 3.64 -5.39
C PHE A 233 13.80 2.55 -6.11
N VAL A 234 13.35 2.87 -7.31
CA VAL A 234 12.59 1.96 -8.17
C VAL A 234 13.45 1.55 -9.36
N ALA A 235 13.43 0.27 -9.69
CA ALA A 235 14.05 -0.25 -10.90
C ALA A 235 13.13 -1.27 -11.57
N LYS A 236 13.14 -1.28 -12.91
CA LYS A 236 12.30 -2.18 -13.71
C LYS A 236 12.65 -3.65 -13.47
N ASN A 237 13.94 -3.97 -13.40
CA ASN A 237 14.44 -5.34 -13.29
C ASN A 237 15.48 -5.46 -12.18
N GLY A 238 15.54 -6.65 -11.57
CA GLY A 238 16.56 -7.03 -10.60
C GLY A 238 16.81 -8.54 -10.64
N SER A 239 17.99 -8.98 -10.28
CA SER A 239 18.31 -10.39 -10.07
C SER A 239 18.11 -10.73 -8.59
N PHE A 240 17.06 -11.48 -8.27
CA PHE A 240 16.62 -11.76 -6.91
C PHE A 240 17.27 -13.03 -6.36
N LEU A 241 17.80 -12.97 -5.15
CA LEU A 241 18.42 -14.08 -4.45
C LEU A 241 17.45 -14.77 -3.49
N GLU A 242 16.29 -15.17 -4.00
CA GLU A 242 15.20 -15.74 -3.18
C GLU A 242 15.58 -17.06 -2.52
N LYS A 243 16.33 -17.94 -3.23
CA LYS A 243 16.75 -19.24 -2.70
C LYS A 243 17.70 -19.07 -1.50
N GLU A 244 18.65 -18.16 -1.60
CA GLU A 244 19.59 -17.86 -0.51
C GLU A 244 18.87 -17.26 0.70
N PHE A 245 17.86 -16.43 0.47
CA PHE A 245 17.05 -15.83 1.53
C PHE A 245 16.26 -16.89 2.30
N LEU A 246 15.60 -17.82 1.58
CA LEU A 246 14.80 -18.88 2.19
C LEU A 246 15.65 -19.93 2.93
N SER A 247 16.93 -20.09 2.57
CA SER A 247 17.84 -21.01 3.24
C SER A 247 18.51 -20.44 4.50
N ARG A 248 18.36 -19.14 4.78
CA ARG A 248 18.87 -18.51 6.00
C ARG A 248 18.08 -19.01 7.21
N GLU A 249 18.77 -19.27 8.29
CA GLU A 249 18.11 -19.46 9.58
C GLU A 249 17.33 -18.19 9.93
N VAL A 250 16.11 -18.37 10.42
CA VAL A 250 15.22 -17.26 10.81
C VAL A 250 15.96 -16.41 11.85
N SER A 251 16.07 -15.12 11.65
CA SER A 251 16.81 -14.22 12.55
C SER A 251 16.21 -14.15 13.97
N GLY A 252 15.01 -14.71 14.17
CA GLY A 252 14.34 -14.75 15.47
C GLY A 252 13.95 -13.39 16.02
N ARG A 253 14.06 -12.33 15.22
CA ARG A 253 13.72 -10.98 15.63
C ARG A 253 12.22 -10.87 15.96
N LYS A 254 11.90 -10.53 17.21
CA LYS A 254 10.54 -10.19 17.59
C LYS A 254 10.19 -8.79 17.09
N VAL A 255 9.20 -8.70 16.23
CA VAL A 255 8.72 -7.44 15.68
C VAL A 255 7.45 -7.02 16.42
N GLU A 256 7.55 -5.98 17.23
CA GLU A 256 6.42 -5.37 17.92
C GLU A 256 5.91 -4.18 17.09
N LEU A 257 4.92 -4.45 16.25
CA LEU A 257 4.14 -3.46 15.52
C LEU A 257 2.74 -3.41 16.14
N ASP A 258 2.66 -2.76 17.30
CA ASP A 258 1.41 -2.65 18.03
C ASP A 258 0.84 -1.24 17.87
N GLU A 259 -0.49 -1.16 17.90
CA GLU A 259 -1.20 0.11 18.04
C GLU A 259 -0.98 0.65 19.44
N VAL A 260 -0.79 1.96 19.53
CA VAL A 260 -0.85 2.66 20.81
C VAL A 260 -2.33 2.84 21.16
N LEU A 261 -2.86 1.92 21.97
CA LEU A 261 -4.21 2.11 22.51
C LEU A 261 -4.23 3.40 23.33
N PRO A 262 -5.21 4.28 23.13
CA PRO A 262 -5.43 5.40 24.04
C PRO A 262 -5.62 4.83 25.44
N LEU A 263 -4.83 5.31 26.41
CA LEU A 263 -5.10 5.07 27.83
C LEU A 263 -6.51 5.63 28.07
N GLU A 264 -7.47 4.75 28.37
CA GLU A 264 -8.76 5.21 28.85
C GLU A 264 -8.52 6.10 30.07
N PRO A 265 -9.12 7.30 30.14
CA PRO A 265 -8.99 8.13 31.35
C PRO A 265 -9.58 7.30 32.48
N VAL A 266 -8.72 6.95 33.43
CA VAL A 266 -9.13 6.30 34.67
C VAL A 266 -10.12 7.27 35.33
N SER A 267 -11.38 6.91 35.30
CA SER A 267 -12.43 7.60 36.04
C SER A 267 -12.13 7.44 37.53
N SER A 268 -11.38 8.37 38.12
CA SER A 268 -11.28 8.51 39.56
C SER A 268 -12.50 9.27 40.03
N ALA A 269 -13.53 8.53 40.39
CA ALA A 269 -14.57 9.04 41.24
C ALA A 269 -14.04 9.14 42.68
N ALA A 270 -13.61 10.32 43.06
CA ALA A 270 -13.57 10.74 44.46
C ALA A 270 -13.79 12.24 44.46
N GLN A 271 -15.01 12.62 44.80
CA GLN A 271 -15.35 13.97 45.18
C GLN A 271 -14.76 14.20 46.59
N GLU A 272 -13.93 15.22 46.73
CA GLU A 272 -13.74 15.91 47.97
C GLU A 272 -13.91 17.42 47.73
N ASP A 273 -14.92 17.96 48.41
CA ASP A 273 -15.24 19.36 48.51
C ASP A 273 -14.08 20.17 49.12
N VAL A 274 -13.66 21.23 48.46
CA VAL A 274 -12.92 22.36 49.11
C VAL A 274 -13.36 23.69 48.48
N PRO A 275 -13.52 24.77 49.30
CA PRO A 275 -14.38 25.89 48.99
C PRO A 275 -13.73 26.97 48.11
N VAL A 276 -14.60 27.66 47.41
CA VAL A 276 -14.38 28.82 46.55
C VAL A 276 -13.83 30.02 47.34
N VAL A 277 -12.75 30.62 46.87
CA VAL A 277 -12.33 31.98 47.22
C VAL A 277 -12.12 32.78 45.92
N PRO A 278 -12.64 34.01 45.83
CA PRO A 278 -12.72 34.73 44.55
C PRO A 278 -11.44 35.49 44.19
N ALA A 279 -11.25 35.69 42.91
CA ALA A 279 -10.16 36.40 42.25
C ALA A 279 -10.20 37.93 42.53
N PRO A 280 -9.08 38.65 42.42
CA PRO A 280 -9.09 40.07 42.08
C PRO A 280 -8.67 40.32 40.61
N THR A 281 -9.48 41.19 40.03
CA THR A 281 -9.30 41.90 38.78
C THR A 281 -8.11 42.86 38.85
N ARG A 282 -7.30 42.97 37.79
CA ARG A 282 -6.55 44.20 37.43
C ARG A 282 -6.11 44.08 35.97
N GLU A 283 -6.66 44.93 35.14
CA GLU A 283 -6.27 46.28 34.69
C GLU A 283 -5.22 46.24 33.55
N GLU A 284 -5.70 46.81 32.46
CA GLU A 284 -4.98 47.13 31.22
C GLU A 284 -3.89 48.18 31.49
N VAL A 285 -2.74 48.05 30.84
CA VAL A 285 -1.84 49.17 30.55
C VAL A 285 -1.37 49.03 29.11
N ASN A 286 -1.77 50.03 28.32
CA ASN A 286 -1.16 50.39 27.05
C ASN A 286 0.23 50.92 27.26
N ASP A 287 1.17 50.61 26.41
CA ASP A 287 2.22 51.55 26.01
C ASP A 287 2.67 51.29 24.57
N ASP A 288 2.60 52.37 23.81
CA ASP A 288 3.21 52.58 22.52
C ASP A 288 4.73 52.55 22.65
N ASP A 289 5.42 51.97 21.69
CA ASP A 289 6.60 52.62 21.09
C ASP A 289 6.93 52.08 19.71
N GLN A 290 7.00 53.05 18.79
CA GLN A 290 7.50 52.94 17.43
C GLN A 290 9.02 52.67 17.44
N ASP A 291 9.51 51.81 16.62
CA ASP A 291 10.73 52.13 15.89
C ASP A 291 10.81 51.47 14.52
N THR A 292 11.10 52.35 13.56
CA THR A 292 11.24 52.14 12.13
C THR A 292 12.62 51.60 11.80
N SER A 293 12.70 50.56 10.95
CA SER A 293 13.84 50.42 10.04
C SER A 293 13.45 49.78 8.73
N ASP A 294 13.49 50.60 7.69
CA ASP A 294 13.46 50.26 6.28
C ASP A 294 14.51 49.21 5.91
N GLN A 295 14.06 48.08 5.33
CA GLN A 295 14.88 47.34 4.37
C GLN A 295 14.02 46.93 3.19
N ALA A 296 14.39 47.43 2.02
CA ALA A 296 13.80 47.20 0.73
C ALA A 296 13.80 45.70 0.35
N PRO A 297 12.74 45.18 -0.31
CA PRO A 297 12.70 43.82 -0.77
C PRO A 297 13.57 43.60 -2.01
N THR A 298 14.49 42.66 -1.92
CA THR A 298 15.30 42.18 -3.04
C THR A 298 14.39 41.54 -4.08
N GLU A 299 14.31 42.07 -5.27
CA GLU A 299 13.58 41.51 -6.40
C GLU A 299 14.14 40.14 -6.80
N ILE A 300 13.38 39.09 -6.53
CA ILE A 300 13.64 37.75 -7.06
C ILE A 300 13.24 37.75 -8.54
N ARG A 301 14.22 37.64 -9.43
CA ARG A 301 14.01 37.44 -10.88
C ARG A 301 13.20 36.19 -11.11
N ARG A 302 11.90 36.33 -11.38
CA ARG A 302 11.02 35.24 -11.82
C ARG A 302 11.23 35.04 -13.32
N SER A 303 11.65 33.82 -13.69
CA SER A 303 11.70 33.36 -15.08
C SER A 303 10.30 33.36 -15.68
N THR A 304 10.11 34.01 -16.84
CA THR A 304 8.85 34.05 -17.58
C THR A 304 8.59 32.80 -18.43
N ARG A 305 9.29 31.68 -18.15
CA ARG A 305 9.10 30.44 -18.85
C ARG A 305 7.79 29.78 -18.37
N THR A 306 6.78 29.74 -19.24
CA THR A 306 5.56 29.00 -19.04
C THR A 306 5.90 27.51 -18.83
N ARG A 307 5.70 26.99 -17.64
CA ARG A 307 5.79 25.55 -17.36
C ARG A 307 4.54 24.91 -17.94
N SER A 308 4.65 24.29 -19.12
CA SER A 308 3.70 23.27 -19.53
C SER A 308 3.95 22.05 -18.67
N ALA A 309 2.89 21.53 -18.03
CA ALA A 309 2.94 20.22 -17.38
C ALA A 309 3.35 19.19 -18.44
N PRO A 310 4.25 18.23 -18.12
CA PRO A 310 4.49 17.13 -19.06
C PRO A 310 3.18 16.39 -19.26
N ASP A 311 2.81 16.14 -20.52
CA ASP A 311 1.74 15.21 -20.87
C ASP A 311 2.16 13.83 -20.40
N TRP A 312 1.64 13.41 -19.26
CA TRP A 312 1.77 12.06 -18.77
C TRP A 312 0.76 11.19 -19.51
N TYR A 313 1.20 10.56 -20.57
CA TYR A 313 0.49 9.47 -21.19
C TYR A 313 0.57 8.25 -20.28
N GLY A 314 -0.57 7.78 -19.78
CA GLY A 314 -0.69 6.49 -19.13
C GLY A 314 -1.29 6.55 -17.72
N ASN A 315 -2.47 6.02 -17.60
CA ASN A 315 -3.06 5.70 -16.30
C ASN A 315 -2.22 4.54 -15.72
N PRO A 316 -1.53 4.69 -14.56
CA PRO A 316 -0.59 3.68 -14.05
C PRO A 316 -1.24 2.31 -13.79
N VAL A 317 -2.56 2.26 -13.68
CA VAL A 317 -3.31 1.01 -13.56
C VAL A 317 -3.48 0.32 -14.91
N LEU A 318 -3.57 1.07 -16.01
CA LEU A 318 -3.57 0.51 -17.37
C LEU A 318 -2.20 -0.04 -17.76
N GLU A 319 -1.09 0.57 -17.31
CA GLU A 319 0.25 0.03 -17.58
C GLU A 319 0.53 -1.26 -16.80
N ILE A 320 0.01 -1.42 -15.59
CA ILE A 320 0.04 -2.73 -14.90
C ILE A 320 -0.82 -3.76 -15.66
N MET A 321 -1.89 -3.31 -16.32
CA MET A 321 -2.67 -4.15 -17.25
C MET A 321 -1.96 -4.44 -18.56
N LEU A 322 -1.10 -3.53 -19.05
CA LEU A 322 -0.32 -3.70 -20.28
C LEU A 322 0.86 -4.68 -20.12
N LEU A 323 1.34 -4.93 -18.90
CA LEU A 323 2.31 -6.01 -18.64
C LEU A 323 1.73 -7.41 -18.87
N ASP A 324 0.42 -7.51 -19.03
CA ASP A 324 -0.30 -8.74 -19.34
C ASP A 324 -0.58 -8.90 -20.83
N ASN A 325 -0.02 -8.05 -21.69
CA ASN A 325 -0.19 -8.09 -23.14
C ASN A 325 0.66 -9.21 -23.76
N GLY A 326 0.26 -10.49 -23.52
CA GLY A 326 0.58 -11.56 -24.45
C GLY A 326 2.07 -11.82 -24.76
N GLU A 327 3.02 -11.29 -23.96
CA GLU A 327 4.42 -11.69 -24.10
C GLU A 327 4.53 -13.18 -23.74
N PRO A 328 4.99 -14.03 -24.67
CA PRO A 328 5.10 -15.45 -24.43
C PRO A 328 6.09 -15.74 -23.31
N SER A 329 5.71 -16.59 -22.37
CA SER A 329 6.53 -16.95 -21.20
C SER A 329 7.58 -18.01 -21.50
N ASN A 330 7.44 -18.71 -22.62
CA ASN A 330 8.35 -19.75 -23.07
C ASN A 330 8.38 -19.83 -24.60
N TYR A 331 9.34 -20.63 -25.13
CA TYR A 331 9.56 -20.79 -26.57
C TYR A 331 8.33 -21.35 -27.31
N GLU A 332 7.66 -22.33 -26.72
CA GLU A 332 6.48 -22.95 -27.33
C GLU A 332 5.33 -21.96 -27.47
N GLU A 333 5.11 -21.14 -26.44
CA GLU A 333 4.09 -20.10 -26.44
C GLU A 333 4.39 -18.99 -27.44
N ALA A 334 5.68 -18.65 -27.64
CA ALA A 334 6.11 -17.68 -28.62
C ALA A 334 5.82 -18.12 -30.06
N LEU A 335 5.83 -19.44 -30.33
CA LEU A 335 5.56 -19.98 -31.66
C LEU A 335 4.08 -20.16 -32.00
N VAL A 336 3.18 -20.11 -31.01
CA VAL A 336 1.72 -20.34 -31.20
C VAL A 336 0.94 -19.02 -31.28
N GLY A 337 1.52 -17.91 -30.88
CA GLY A 337 0.87 -16.60 -30.84
C GLY A 337 0.73 -15.90 -32.20
N PRO A 338 -0.11 -14.85 -32.29
CA PRO A 338 -0.30 -14.10 -33.56
C PRO A 338 0.95 -13.36 -34.02
N ASP A 339 1.94 -13.15 -33.15
CA ASP A 339 3.22 -12.50 -33.43
C ASP A 339 4.39 -13.50 -33.52
N SER A 340 4.10 -14.79 -33.75
CA SER A 340 5.09 -15.88 -33.80
C SER A 340 6.25 -15.61 -34.77
N ASP A 341 5.95 -15.06 -35.95
CA ASP A 341 6.99 -14.74 -36.97
C ASP A 341 7.95 -13.66 -36.44
N LYS A 342 7.47 -12.65 -35.78
CA LYS A 342 8.30 -11.57 -35.18
C LYS A 342 9.18 -12.09 -34.05
N TRP A 343 8.64 -12.96 -33.22
CA TRP A 343 9.39 -13.60 -32.13
C TRP A 343 10.49 -14.51 -32.68
N LEU A 344 10.19 -15.26 -33.75
CA LEU A 344 11.14 -16.16 -34.39
C LEU A 344 12.27 -15.39 -35.08
N GLU A 345 11.98 -14.26 -35.71
CA GLU A 345 12.97 -13.36 -36.30
C GLU A 345 13.87 -12.71 -35.23
N ALA A 346 13.30 -12.24 -34.15
CA ALA A 346 14.03 -11.67 -33.01
C ALA A 346 14.98 -12.71 -32.38
N MET A 347 14.51 -13.93 -32.14
CA MET A 347 15.34 -15.01 -31.61
C MET A 347 16.48 -15.39 -32.54
N LYS A 348 16.24 -15.48 -33.88
CA LYS A 348 17.29 -15.75 -34.87
C LYS A 348 18.33 -14.63 -34.92
N SER A 349 17.90 -13.37 -34.84
CA SER A 349 18.78 -12.21 -34.78
C SER A 349 19.68 -12.22 -33.53
N GLU A 350 19.10 -12.56 -32.38
CA GLU A 350 19.86 -12.66 -31.13
C GLU A 350 20.87 -13.82 -31.14
N ILE A 351 20.47 -15.00 -31.63
CA ILE A 351 21.36 -16.13 -31.81
C ILE A 351 22.49 -15.79 -32.80
N GLY A 352 22.19 -15.11 -33.90
CA GLY A 352 23.18 -14.64 -34.86
C GLY A 352 24.20 -13.71 -34.23
N SER A 353 23.74 -12.75 -33.46
CA SER A 353 24.60 -11.83 -32.71
C SER A 353 25.49 -12.56 -31.68
N MET A 354 24.98 -13.59 -31.01
CA MET A 354 25.76 -14.40 -30.08
C MET A 354 26.86 -15.22 -30.79
N TYR A 355 26.59 -15.74 -31.99
CA TYR A 355 27.61 -16.41 -32.79
C TYR A 355 28.69 -15.46 -33.29
N GLU A 356 28.32 -14.30 -33.83
CA GLU A 356 29.27 -13.27 -34.28
C GLU A 356 30.18 -12.78 -33.17
N ASN A 357 29.63 -12.60 -31.95
CA ASN A 357 30.37 -12.15 -30.77
C ASN A 357 31.12 -13.29 -30.04
N LYS A 358 31.06 -14.53 -30.53
CA LYS A 358 31.68 -15.73 -29.92
C LYS A 358 31.37 -15.87 -28.41
N VAL A 359 30.12 -15.62 -28.02
CA VAL A 359 29.68 -15.67 -26.61
C VAL A 359 29.59 -17.12 -26.13
N TRP A 360 29.31 -18.08 -27.03
CA TRP A 360 29.21 -19.51 -26.72
C TRP A 360 29.46 -20.36 -27.99
N THR A 361 29.83 -21.64 -27.77
CA THR A 361 29.96 -22.65 -28.82
C THR A 361 29.06 -23.82 -28.47
N LEU A 362 28.32 -24.33 -29.45
CA LEU A 362 27.53 -25.54 -29.29
C LEU A 362 28.50 -26.73 -29.10
N THR A 363 28.33 -27.46 -27.98
CA THR A 363 28.97 -28.77 -27.76
C THR A 363 27.89 -29.82 -27.70
N ASP A 364 28.15 -30.98 -28.30
CA ASP A 364 27.25 -32.12 -28.23
C ASP A 364 27.05 -32.58 -26.80
N LEU A 365 25.82 -32.99 -26.45
CA LEU A 365 25.54 -33.57 -25.16
C LEU A 365 26.37 -34.84 -24.97
N PRO A 366 27.01 -35.06 -23.83
CA PRO A 366 27.65 -36.34 -23.53
C PRO A 366 26.60 -37.46 -23.52
N ASP A 367 26.93 -38.58 -24.12
CA ASP A 367 26.07 -39.75 -24.41
C ASP A 367 25.52 -40.47 -23.16
N ASP A 368 25.81 -39.98 -21.95
CA ASP A 368 25.38 -40.59 -20.69
C ASP A 368 24.62 -39.62 -19.80
N ARG A 369 23.30 -39.48 -20.08
CA ARG A 369 22.27 -39.27 -19.01
C ARG A 369 20.86 -39.46 -19.58
#